data_2d722a428a2402993b95ed9b0563d42a
#
_entry.id   2d722a428a2402993b95ed9b0563d42a
#
_cell.length_a   1.000
_cell.length_b   1.000
_cell.length_c   1.000
_cell.angle_alpha   90.00
_cell.angle_beta   90.00
_cell.angle_gamma   90.00
#
_symmetry.space_group_name_H-M   'P 1'
#
loop_
_entity.id
_entity.type
_entity.pdbx_description
1 polymer ?
#
loop_
_entity_poly.entity_id
_entity_poly.type
_entity_poly.pdbx_seq_one_letter_code
_entity_poly.pdbx_strand_id
1 'polypeptide(L)'
;MEHEPEADLEQTLTAVGPRLRALRRQRETTLAELSATTGISVSTLSRLESGARRPNLELLLPLARAHGVTLDDLVGAPPTGDPRIHLRPVTRRGMTMVPLTRRAGGIQAYKLVIPAGSERREPDPQTHEGYEWLYVLNGHLRLVLGEQDLLLSPGEAAEFDTRVPHWFGATGGEPAEFLSLFGRQGERAHLRARPRVAQE
;
A
#
# COMPACT_ATOMS: atom_id res chain seq x y z
N MET A 1 -37.81 12.22 -7.75
CA MET A 1 -37.37 10.97 -8.42
C MET A 1 -36.84 10.11 -7.29
N GLU A 2 -37.73 9.32 -6.69
CA GLU A 2 -37.43 8.43 -5.56
C GLU A 2 -36.54 7.31 -6.07
N HIS A 3 -35.31 7.28 -5.63
CA HIS A 3 -34.37 6.18 -5.87
C HIS A 3 -34.89 5.00 -5.03
N GLU A 4 -35.30 3.92 -5.66
CA GLU A 4 -35.76 2.72 -4.95
C GLU A 4 -34.57 2.09 -4.23
N PRO A 5 -34.47 2.12 -2.90
CA PRO A 5 -33.32 1.64 -2.14
C PRO A 5 -33.07 0.13 -2.29
N GLU A 6 -34.09 -0.63 -2.66
CA GLU A 6 -33.96 -2.07 -2.92
C GLU A 6 -33.21 -2.38 -4.24
N ALA A 7 -33.44 -1.59 -5.30
CA ALA A 7 -32.76 -1.77 -6.58
C ALA A 7 -31.26 -1.45 -6.46
N ASP A 8 -30.90 -0.44 -5.69
CA ASP A 8 -29.50 -0.08 -5.42
C ASP A 8 -28.77 -1.19 -4.60
N LEU A 9 -29.44 -1.76 -3.60
CA LEU A 9 -28.91 -2.87 -2.82
C LEU A 9 -28.67 -4.12 -3.67
N GLU A 10 -29.63 -4.53 -4.50
CA GLU A 10 -29.47 -5.70 -5.37
C GLU A 10 -28.36 -5.49 -6.41
N GLN A 11 -28.23 -4.30 -6.96
CA GLN A 11 -27.15 -3.95 -7.87
C GLN A 11 -25.78 -4.05 -7.17
N THR A 12 -25.69 -3.52 -5.96
CA THR A 12 -24.48 -3.60 -5.12
C THR A 12 -24.11 -5.06 -4.85
N LEU A 13 -25.05 -5.89 -4.41
CA LEU A 13 -24.82 -7.29 -4.09
C LEU A 13 -24.39 -8.11 -5.32
N THR A 14 -25.00 -7.84 -6.46
CA THR A 14 -24.67 -8.50 -7.74
C THR A 14 -23.25 -8.16 -8.21
N ALA A 15 -22.77 -6.95 -7.94
CA ALA A 15 -21.43 -6.51 -8.33
C ALA A 15 -20.30 -7.12 -7.48
N VAL A 16 -20.60 -7.64 -6.28
CA VAL A 16 -19.59 -8.22 -5.37
C VAL A 16 -18.85 -9.41 -5.97
N GLY A 17 -19.57 -10.35 -6.57
CA GLY A 17 -18.98 -11.57 -7.15
C GLY A 17 -17.94 -11.27 -8.24
N PRO A 18 -18.29 -10.51 -9.29
CA PRO A 18 -17.34 -10.08 -10.32
C PRO A 18 -16.14 -9.33 -9.76
N ARG A 19 -16.33 -8.50 -8.73
CA ARG A 19 -15.26 -7.73 -8.09
C ARG A 19 -14.28 -8.62 -7.32
N LEU A 20 -14.79 -9.58 -6.56
CA LEU A 20 -13.97 -10.60 -5.88
C LEU A 20 -13.13 -11.40 -6.88
N ARG A 21 -13.74 -11.83 -8.00
CA ARG A 21 -13.03 -12.53 -9.07
C ARG A 21 -11.94 -11.68 -9.70
N ALA A 22 -12.21 -10.40 -9.93
CA ALA A 22 -11.23 -9.47 -10.46
C ALA A 22 -10.03 -9.27 -9.51
N LEU A 23 -10.29 -9.08 -8.21
CA LEU A 23 -9.26 -8.96 -7.18
C LEU A 23 -8.39 -10.21 -7.07
N ARG A 24 -9.01 -11.40 -7.08
CA ARG A 24 -8.28 -12.66 -7.06
C ARG A 24 -7.38 -12.83 -8.28
N ARG A 25 -7.90 -12.58 -9.49
CA ARG A 25 -7.14 -12.69 -10.74
C ARG A 25 -6.00 -11.68 -10.80
N GLN A 26 -6.23 -10.44 -10.37
CA GLN A 26 -5.20 -9.41 -10.31
C GLN A 26 -4.03 -9.80 -9.40
N ARG A 27 -4.27 -10.73 -8.46
CA ARG A 27 -3.25 -11.25 -7.53
C ARG A 27 -2.71 -12.62 -7.94
N GLU A 28 -3.12 -13.09 -9.12
CA GLU A 28 -2.73 -14.39 -9.66
C GLU A 28 -2.99 -15.56 -8.69
N THR A 29 -3.98 -15.38 -7.78
CA THR A 29 -4.32 -16.35 -6.75
C THR A 29 -5.38 -17.32 -7.27
N THR A 30 -5.19 -18.62 -7.04
CA THR A 30 -6.18 -19.66 -7.34
C THR A 30 -7.29 -19.70 -6.28
N LEU A 31 -8.44 -20.33 -6.60
CA LEU A 31 -9.50 -20.56 -5.62
C LEU A 31 -9.04 -21.48 -4.48
N ALA A 32 -8.11 -22.41 -4.76
CA ALA A 32 -7.57 -23.31 -3.75
C ALA A 32 -6.69 -22.57 -2.73
N GLU A 33 -5.80 -21.69 -3.19
CA GLU A 33 -4.96 -20.85 -2.33
C GLU A 33 -5.80 -19.88 -1.51
N LEU A 34 -6.83 -19.26 -2.13
CA LEU A 34 -7.73 -18.36 -1.41
C LEU A 34 -8.55 -19.14 -0.35
N SER A 35 -8.95 -20.36 -0.65
CA SER A 35 -9.61 -21.27 0.30
C SER A 35 -8.71 -21.59 1.49
N ALA A 36 -7.44 -21.91 1.25
CA ALA A 36 -6.46 -22.19 2.30
C ALA A 36 -6.21 -20.96 3.19
N THR A 37 -6.19 -19.75 2.60
CA THR A 37 -5.95 -18.50 3.33
C THR A 37 -7.16 -18.05 4.16
N THR A 38 -8.39 -18.27 3.64
CA THR A 38 -9.61 -17.71 4.24
C THR A 38 -10.39 -18.73 5.07
N GLY A 39 -10.11 -20.02 4.91
CA GLY A 39 -10.93 -21.12 5.47
C GLY A 39 -12.28 -21.34 4.77
N ILE A 40 -12.57 -20.59 3.70
CA ILE A 40 -13.81 -20.71 2.93
C ILE A 40 -13.62 -21.79 1.86
N SER A 41 -14.56 -22.74 1.74
CA SER A 41 -14.44 -23.82 0.75
C SER A 41 -14.37 -23.31 -0.68
N VAL A 42 -13.63 -23.99 -1.55
CA VAL A 42 -13.49 -23.69 -2.98
C VAL A 42 -14.85 -23.57 -3.66
N SER A 43 -15.81 -24.46 -3.33
CA SER A 43 -17.17 -24.44 -3.89
C SER A 43 -17.94 -23.18 -3.47
N THR A 44 -17.78 -22.74 -2.22
CA THR A 44 -18.39 -21.50 -1.72
C THR A 44 -17.79 -20.27 -2.43
N LEU A 45 -16.45 -20.21 -2.56
CA LEU A 45 -15.77 -19.14 -3.27
C LEU A 45 -16.20 -19.04 -4.74
N SER A 46 -16.25 -20.18 -5.43
CA SER A 46 -16.71 -20.24 -6.84
C SER A 46 -18.14 -19.73 -7.02
N ARG A 47 -19.05 -20.17 -6.12
CA ARG A 47 -20.45 -19.71 -6.13
C ARG A 47 -20.59 -18.23 -5.79
N LEU A 48 -19.76 -17.71 -4.90
CA LEU A 48 -19.75 -16.29 -4.53
C LEU A 48 -19.26 -15.44 -5.73
N GLU A 49 -18.17 -15.85 -6.37
CA GLU A 49 -17.61 -15.15 -7.56
C GLU A 49 -18.54 -15.20 -8.78
N SER A 50 -19.34 -16.24 -8.92
CA SER A 50 -20.33 -16.39 -10.01
C SER A 50 -21.68 -15.73 -9.71
N GLY A 51 -21.87 -15.17 -8.50
CA GLY A 51 -23.16 -14.65 -8.08
C GLY A 51 -24.20 -15.71 -7.68
N ALA A 52 -23.85 -17.01 -7.73
CA ALA A 52 -24.74 -18.11 -7.34
C ALA A 52 -24.88 -18.26 -5.80
N ARG A 53 -24.17 -17.46 -5.04
CA ARG A 53 -24.27 -17.34 -3.59
C ARG A 53 -24.29 -15.88 -3.17
N ARG A 54 -25.29 -15.50 -2.38
CA ARG A 54 -25.40 -14.13 -1.85
C ARG A 54 -24.24 -13.86 -0.86
N PRO A 55 -23.56 -12.71 -0.96
CA PRO A 55 -22.52 -12.33 -0.02
C PRO A 55 -23.11 -12.04 1.37
N ASN A 56 -22.36 -12.38 2.40
CA ASN A 56 -22.63 -12.00 3.79
C ASN A 56 -21.33 -11.60 4.49
N LEU A 57 -21.41 -10.97 5.65
CA LEU A 57 -20.24 -10.46 6.37
C LEU A 57 -19.26 -11.57 6.77
N GLU A 58 -19.74 -12.77 7.09
CA GLU A 58 -18.91 -13.90 7.46
C GLU A 58 -17.98 -14.34 6.32
N LEU A 59 -18.44 -14.20 5.09
CA LEU A 59 -17.64 -14.48 3.89
C LEU A 59 -16.78 -13.27 3.47
N LEU A 60 -17.33 -12.04 3.54
CA LEU A 60 -16.66 -10.85 3.05
C LEU A 60 -15.50 -10.40 3.93
N LEU A 61 -15.58 -10.53 5.26
CA LEU A 61 -14.51 -10.10 6.16
C LEU A 61 -13.21 -10.88 5.98
N PRO A 62 -13.20 -12.22 5.93
CA PRO A 62 -11.98 -12.99 5.61
C PRO A 62 -11.43 -12.65 4.21
N LEU A 63 -12.31 -12.44 3.23
CA LEU A 63 -11.91 -12.09 1.86
C LEU A 63 -11.31 -10.68 1.78
N ALA A 64 -11.88 -9.70 2.46
CA ALA A 64 -11.32 -8.36 2.56
C ALA A 64 -9.90 -8.38 3.14
N ARG A 65 -9.68 -9.16 4.22
CA ARG A 65 -8.36 -9.35 4.83
C ARG A 65 -7.38 -10.05 3.88
N ALA A 66 -7.80 -11.14 3.24
CA ALA A 66 -6.97 -11.90 2.31
C ALA A 66 -6.57 -11.06 1.10
N HIS A 67 -7.50 -10.23 0.60
CA HIS A 67 -7.25 -9.30 -0.49
C HIS A 67 -6.65 -7.96 -0.03
N GLY A 68 -6.45 -7.69 1.28
CA GLY A 68 -5.92 -6.44 1.81
C GLY A 68 -6.67 -5.21 1.29
N VAL A 69 -7.99 -5.30 1.18
CA VAL A 69 -8.90 -4.23 0.79
C VAL A 69 -9.90 -3.96 1.92
N THR A 70 -10.57 -2.81 1.89
CA THR A 70 -11.65 -2.54 2.84
C THR A 70 -12.93 -3.27 2.44
N LEU A 71 -13.88 -3.42 3.38
CA LEU A 71 -15.19 -3.99 3.07
C LEU A 71 -15.93 -3.09 2.05
N ASP A 72 -15.79 -1.77 2.20
CA ASP A 72 -16.38 -0.78 1.29
C ASP A 72 -15.87 -0.97 -0.15
N ASP A 73 -14.57 -1.25 -0.31
CA ASP A 73 -13.99 -1.56 -1.63
C ASP A 73 -14.58 -2.87 -2.21
N LEU A 74 -14.84 -3.88 -1.37
CA LEU A 74 -15.46 -5.14 -1.80
C LEU A 74 -16.90 -4.95 -2.26
N VAL A 75 -17.69 -4.23 -1.50
CA VAL A 75 -19.10 -3.99 -1.85
C VAL A 75 -19.26 -2.84 -2.84
N GLY A 76 -18.21 -2.05 -3.09
CA GLY A 76 -18.26 -0.87 -3.96
C GLY A 76 -19.18 0.21 -3.41
N ALA A 77 -19.19 0.35 -2.09
CA ALA A 77 -19.91 1.43 -1.45
C ALA A 77 -19.48 2.79 -2.04
N PRO A 78 -20.42 3.68 -2.34
CA PRO A 78 -20.06 5.01 -2.81
C PRO A 78 -19.19 5.69 -1.74
N PRO A 79 -18.19 6.51 -2.15
CA PRO A 79 -17.41 7.29 -1.20
C PRO A 79 -18.35 8.22 -0.45
N THR A 80 -18.65 7.88 0.80
CA THR A 80 -19.48 8.72 1.67
C THR A 80 -18.59 9.52 2.61
N GLY A 81 -18.83 10.82 2.71
CA GLY A 81 -18.20 11.70 3.68
C GLY A 81 -16.99 12.48 3.18
N ASP A 82 -16.16 12.91 4.11
CA ASP A 82 -14.99 13.75 3.88
C ASP A 82 -13.91 12.99 3.05
N PRO A 83 -13.53 13.51 1.87
CA PRO A 83 -12.51 12.88 1.03
C PRO A 83 -11.10 12.96 1.62
N ARG A 84 -10.87 13.73 2.67
CA ARG A 84 -9.57 13.88 3.32
C ARG A 84 -9.10 12.56 3.91
N ILE A 85 -7.79 12.34 3.81
CA ILE A 85 -7.15 11.12 4.31
C ILE A 85 -6.52 11.42 5.67
N HIS A 86 -6.95 10.68 6.69
CA HIS A 86 -6.44 10.79 8.06
C HIS A 86 -5.88 9.45 8.54
N LEU A 87 -4.91 8.91 7.78
CA LEU A 87 -4.24 7.67 8.17
C LEU A 87 -3.16 7.96 9.22
N ARG A 88 -2.97 7.01 10.13
CA ARG A 88 -1.97 7.16 11.22
C ARG A 88 -0.56 7.07 10.66
N PRO A 89 0.33 8.02 11.01
CA PRO A 89 1.75 7.91 10.70
C PRO A 89 2.38 6.67 11.34
N VAL A 90 3.35 6.09 10.65
CA VAL A 90 4.16 4.96 11.14
C VAL A 90 5.62 5.37 11.13
N THR A 91 6.29 5.22 12.28
CA THR A 91 7.74 5.51 12.38
C THR A 91 8.53 4.21 12.34
N ARG A 92 9.49 4.14 11.42
CA ARG A 92 10.44 3.02 11.28
C ARG A 92 11.83 3.52 10.97
N ARG A 93 12.84 2.88 11.55
CA ARG A 93 14.27 3.22 11.34
C ARG A 93 14.58 4.72 11.48
N GLY A 94 13.81 5.43 12.31
CA GLY A 94 13.93 6.87 12.51
C GLY A 94 13.29 7.74 11.43
N MET A 95 12.58 7.17 10.46
CA MET A 95 11.81 7.87 9.45
C MET A 95 10.31 7.75 9.75
N THR A 96 9.58 8.84 9.67
CA THR A 96 8.12 8.85 9.81
C THR A 96 7.45 8.81 8.44
N MET A 97 6.60 7.83 8.24
CA MET A 97 5.84 7.61 7.01
C MET A 97 4.37 7.99 7.25
N VAL A 98 3.88 8.97 6.52
CA VAL A 98 2.48 9.42 6.56
C VAL A 98 1.78 8.92 5.30
N PRO A 99 0.88 7.92 5.38
CA PRO A 99 0.16 7.46 4.19
C PRO A 99 -0.74 8.56 3.61
N LEU A 100 -0.74 8.71 2.29
CA LEU A 100 -1.58 9.67 1.55
C LEU A 100 -2.60 8.98 0.65
N THR A 101 -2.65 7.66 0.64
CA THR A 101 -3.64 6.87 -0.10
C THR A 101 -4.30 5.86 0.81
N ARG A 102 -5.63 5.67 0.66
CA ARG A 102 -6.42 4.70 1.44
C ARG A 102 -6.47 3.32 0.78
N ARG A 103 -6.47 3.30 -0.56
CA ARG A 103 -6.76 2.07 -1.32
C ARG A 103 -5.54 1.17 -1.40
N ALA A 104 -5.69 -0.07 -0.96
CA ALA A 104 -4.73 -1.12 -1.22
C ALA A 104 -4.82 -1.52 -2.70
N GLY A 105 -3.73 -1.39 -3.40
CA GLY A 105 -3.62 -1.75 -4.82
C GLY A 105 -3.41 -0.53 -5.73
N GLY A 106 -2.47 -0.64 -6.65
CA GLY A 106 -2.00 0.48 -7.46
C GLY A 106 -0.82 1.21 -6.82
N ILE A 107 -0.66 2.48 -7.17
CA ILE A 107 0.39 3.34 -6.62
C ILE A 107 0.01 3.75 -5.19
N GLN A 108 0.95 3.60 -4.26
CA GLN A 108 0.82 4.07 -2.88
C GLN A 108 1.64 5.35 -2.74
N ALA A 109 1.03 6.40 -2.22
CA ALA A 109 1.69 7.67 -1.97
C ALA A 109 1.90 7.85 -0.46
N TYR A 110 3.10 8.27 -0.09
CA TYR A 110 3.49 8.60 1.27
C TYR A 110 4.18 9.95 1.32
N LYS A 111 3.94 10.70 2.40
CA LYS A 111 4.85 11.74 2.83
C LYS A 111 5.82 11.12 3.83
N LEU A 112 7.11 11.25 3.54
CA LEU A 112 8.19 10.76 4.38
C LEU A 112 8.87 11.93 5.07
N VAL A 113 9.18 11.74 6.34
CA VAL A 113 9.89 12.74 7.16
C VAL A 113 11.08 12.07 7.82
N ILE A 114 12.27 12.53 7.47
CA ILE A 114 13.53 12.12 8.07
C ILE A 114 13.95 13.23 9.04
N PRO A 115 14.15 12.94 10.35
CA PRO A 115 14.53 13.95 11.31
C PRO A 115 15.93 14.51 11.05
N ALA A 116 16.17 15.73 11.48
CA ALA A 116 17.48 16.34 11.50
C ALA A 116 18.49 15.45 12.26
N GLY A 117 19.77 15.52 11.87
CA GLY A 117 20.85 14.76 12.48
C GLY A 117 20.98 13.32 11.95
N SER A 118 20.15 12.94 10.99
CA SER A 118 20.27 11.61 10.34
C SER A 118 21.52 11.50 9.47
N GLU A 119 22.10 12.62 9.02
CA GLU A 119 23.39 12.66 8.30
C GLU A 119 24.56 12.08 9.10
N ARG A 120 24.43 12.04 10.44
CA ARG A 120 25.43 11.44 11.34
C ARG A 120 25.37 9.92 11.38
N ARG A 121 24.33 9.32 10.79
CA ARG A 121 24.19 7.87 10.69
C ARG A 121 24.95 7.39 9.46
N GLU A 122 25.70 6.32 9.64
CA GLU A 122 26.30 5.64 8.53
C GLU A 122 25.20 5.10 7.59
N PRO A 123 25.32 5.32 6.28
CA PRO A 123 24.35 4.77 5.33
C PRO A 123 24.27 3.25 5.42
N ASP A 124 23.04 2.73 5.49
CA ASP A 124 22.73 1.28 5.43
C ASP A 124 21.83 1.04 4.21
N PRO A 125 22.39 0.99 2.97
CA PRO A 125 21.61 0.85 1.75
C PRO A 125 20.85 -0.46 1.70
N GLN A 126 19.57 -0.39 1.36
CA GLN A 126 18.67 -1.54 1.23
C GLN A 126 18.25 -1.73 -0.23
N THR A 127 17.84 -2.94 -0.56
CA THR A 127 17.29 -3.28 -1.88
C THR A 127 15.93 -3.92 -1.75
N HIS A 128 15.06 -3.68 -2.73
CA HIS A 128 13.81 -4.40 -2.89
C HIS A 128 13.35 -4.36 -4.36
N GLU A 129 12.34 -5.14 -4.71
CA GLU A 129 11.79 -5.11 -6.05
C GLU A 129 10.89 -3.89 -6.27
N GLY A 130 10.95 -3.30 -7.46
CA GLY A 130 10.09 -2.24 -7.95
C GLY A 130 10.83 -0.97 -8.33
N TYR A 131 10.06 0.09 -8.47
CA TYR A 131 10.53 1.45 -8.74
C TYR A 131 10.05 2.38 -7.64
N GLU A 132 10.88 3.33 -7.28
CA GLU A 132 10.54 4.42 -6.40
C GLU A 132 10.67 5.74 -7.14
N TRP A 133 9.66 6.59 -7.00
CA TRP A 133 9.66 7.97 -7.42
C TRP A 133 9.51 8.84 -6.18
N LEU A 134 10.33 9.86 -6.07
CA LEU A 134 10.26 10.80 -4.95
C LEU A 134 10.32 12.27 -5.42
N TYR A 135 9.79 13.16 -4.57
CA TYR A 135 9.82 14.61 -4.77
C TYR A 135 10.05 15.31 -3.43
N VAL A 136 11.10 16.12 -3.35
CA VAL A 136 11.47 16.81 -2.11
C VAL A 136 10.56 18.02 -1.90
N LEU A 137 9.92 18.06 -0.72
CA LEU A 137 9.02 19.15 -0.30
C LEU A 137 9.76 20.21 0.52
N ASN A 138 10.57 19.77 1.49
CA ASN A 138 11.24 20.65 2.44
C ASN A 138 12.54 20.01 2.97
N GLY A 139 13.48 20.84 3.38
CA GLY A 139 14.81 20.41 3.82
C GLY A 139 15.65 19.87 2.65
N HIS A 140 16.77 19.22 2.97
CA HIS A 140 17.67 18.63 1.97
C HIS A 140 17.77 17.12 2.18
N LEU A 141 17.47 16.37 1.12
CA LEU A 141 17.48 14.92 1.12
C LEU A 141 18.80 14.41 0.53
N ARG A 142 19.59 13.68 1.33
CA ARG A 142 20.73 12.90 0.83
C ARG A 142 20.22 11.55 0.37
N LEU A 143 20.41 11.23 -0.89
CA LEU A 143 20.11 9.94 -1.50
C LEU A 143 21.43 9.24 -1.86
N VAL A 144 21.75 8.16 -1.17
CA VAL A 144 22.80 7.23 -1.61
C VAL A 144 22.14 6.19 -2.51
N LEU A 145 22.58 6.08 -3.76
CA LEU A 145 22.05 5.18 -4.77
C LEU A 145 23.19 4.46 -5.49
N GLY A 146 23.43 3.19 -5.12
CA GLY A 146 24.62 2.46 -5.56
C GLY A 146 25.90 3.18 -5.12
N GLU A 147 26.70 3.60 -6.08
CA GLU A 147 27.93 4.37 -5.86
C GLU A 147 27.71 5.89 -5.87
N GLN A 148 26.52 6.35 -6.16
CA GLN A 148 26.19 7.78 -6.23
C GLN A 148 25.73 8.28 -4.85
N ASP A 149 26.21 9.46 -4.47
CA ASP A 149 25.81 10.20 -3.28
C ASP A 149 25.25 11.55 -3.71
N LEU A 150 23.94 11.66 -3.71
CA LEU A 150 23.19 12.76 -4.29
C LEU A 150 22.58 13.62 -3.19
N LEU A 151 22.61 14.92 -3.37
CA LEU A 151 21.89 15.89 -2.55
C LEU A 151 20.73 16.47 -3.36
N LEU A 152 19.51 16.26 -2.88
CA LEU A 152 18.30 16.78 -3.50
C LEU A 152 17.75 17.92 -2.65
N SER A 153 17.48 19.03 -3.31
CA SER A 153 16.87 20.25 -2.75
C SER A 153 15.35 20.25 -2.93
N PRO A 154 14.60 21.09 -2.19
CA PRO A 154 13.17 21.26 -2.42
C PRO A 154 12.85 21.56 -3.88
N GLY A 155 11.85 20.86 -4.45
CA GLY A 155 11.46 20.97 -5.85
C GLY A 155 12.16 19.97 -6.77
N GLU A 156 13.17 19.24 -6.31
CA GLU A 156 13.82 18.19 -7.10
C GLU A 156 13.14 16.84 -6.93
N ALA A 157 13.17 16.05 -7.99
CA ALA A 157 12.62 14.70 -8.04
C ALA A 157 13.70 13.70 -8.43
N ALA A 158 13.53 12.44 -7.97
CA ALA A 158 14.34 11.31 -8.43
C ALA A 158 13.43 10.10 -8.70
N GLU A 159 13.85 9.28 -9.67
CA GLU A 159 13.22 8.01 -10.00
C GLU A 159 14.31 6.96 -10.21
N PHE A 160 14.17 5.79 -9.61
CA PHE A 160 15.17 4.73 -9.73
C PHE A 160 14.58 3.34 -9.50
N ASP A 161 15.28 2.35 -10.03
CA ASP A 161 15.04 0.94 -9.75
C ASP A 161 15.52 0.59 -8.33
N THR A 162 14.62 0.13 -7.50
CA THR A 162 14.89 -0.17 -6.08
C THR A 162 15.71 -1.44 -5.86
N ARG A 163 16.05 -2.17 -6.92
CA ARG A 163 17.08 -3.23 -6.89
C ARG A 163 18.49 -2.66 -6.75
N VAL A 164 18.69 -1.39 -7.11
CA VAL A 164 19.91 -0.67 -6.78
C VAL A 164 19.91 -0.37 -5.28
N PRO A 165 21.01 -0.68 -4.55
CA PRO A 165 21.09 -0.36 -3.13
C PRO A 165 20.90 1.14 -2.90
N HIS A 166 19.96 1.49 -2.01
CA HIS A 166 19.59 2.89 -1.77
C HIS A 166 19.36 3.18 -0.30
N TRP A 167 19.61 4.42 0.10
CA TRP A 167 19.43 4.91 1.45
C TRP A 167 19.12 6.41 1.43
N PHE A 168 18.35 6.87 2.42
CA PHE A 168 17.96 8.26 2.59
C PHE A 168 18.42 8.83 3.93
N GLY A 169 18.87 10.08 3.92
CA GLY A 169 19.19 10.87 5.10
C GLY A 169 18.79 12.33 4.94
N ALA A 170 18.56 13.04 6.05
CA ALA A 170 18.41 14.47 6.05
C ALA A 170 19.78 15.14 6.24
N THR A 171 20.03 16.28 5.59
CA THR A 171 21.26 17.08 5.75
C THR A 171 20.92 18.52 6.10
N GLY A 172 21.95 19.31 6.48
CA GLY A 172 21.78 20.74 6.72
C GLY A 172 21.14 21.09 8.07
N GLY A 173 21.03 20.15 8.99
CA GLY A 173 20.52 20.40 10.34
C GLY A 173 18.99 20.54 10.45
N GLU A 174 18.26 20.38 9.37
CA GLU A 174 16.79 20.41 9.32
C GLU A 174 16.23 19.04 8.91
N PRO A 175 14.95 18.73 9.27
CA PRO A 175 14.28 17.55 8.76
C PRO A 175 14.13 17.62 7.25
N ALA A 176 14.29 16.48 6.55
CA ALA A 176 13.92 16.36 5.15
C ALA A 176 12.50 15.79 5.03
N GLU A 177 11.65 16.47 4.27
CA GLU A 177 10.29 16.03 3.94
C GLU A 177 10.19 15.80 2.42
N PHE A 178 9.67 14.64 2.03
CA PHE A 178 9.49 14.32 0.62
C PHE A 178 8.27 13.43 0.41
N LEU A 179 7.70 13.51 -0.79
CA LEU A 179 6.71 12.54 -1.26
C LEU A 179 7.45 11.33 -1.82
N SER A 180 6.91 10.15 -1.59
CA SER A 180 7.37 8.94 -2.26
C SER A 180 6.18 8.15 -2.80
N LEU A 181 6.32 7.66 -4.02
CA LEU A 181 5.35 6.82 -4.69
C LEU A 181 5.94 5.41 -4.84
N PHE A 182 5.23 4.44 -4.30
CA PHE A 182 5.61 3.04 -4.36
C PHE A 182 4.61 2.25 -5.19
N GLY A 183 5.12 1.35 -6.02
CA GLY A 183 4.35 0.20 -6.47
C GLY A 183 4.07 -0.77 -5.31
N ARG A 184 3.23 -1.78 -5.54
CA ARG A 184 2.85 -2.81 -4.52
C ARG A 184 4.03 -3.49 -3.84
N GLN A 185 5.14 -3.67 -4.55
CA GLN A 185 6.34 -4.35 -4.06
C GLN A 185 7.14 -3.45 -3.12
N GLY A 186 7.28 -2.17 -3.46
CA GLY A 186 7.97 -1.19 -2.64
C GLY A 186 7.30 -0.96 -1.28
N GLU A 187 5.97 -0.93 -1.23
CA GLU A 187 5.21 -0.83 0.02
C GLU A 187 5.56 -1.97 1.00
N ARG A 188 5.69 -3.20 0.50
CA ARG A 188 6.03 -4.36 1.34
C ARG A 188 7.42 -4.24 1.96
N ALA A 189 8.39 -3.73 1.23
CA ALA A 189 9.75 -3.58 1.70
C ALA A 189 9.85 -2.48 2.79
N HIS A 190 9.22 -1.33 2.58
CA HIS A 190 9.27 -0.22 3.51
C HIS A 190 8.37 -0.38 4.73
N LEU A 191 7.18 -0.97 4.57
CA LEU A 191 6.18 -1.09 5.64
C LEU A 191 6.14 -2.44 6.33
N ARG A 192 6.49 -3.55 5.64
CA ARG A 192 6.26 -4.92 6.10
C ARG A 192 7.51 -5.76 6.30
N ALA A 193 8.70 -5.25 6.03
CA ALA A 193 9.94 -5.98 6.27
C ALA A 193 10.05 -6.35 7.76
N ARG A 194 9.93 -7.63 8.07
CA ARG A 194 10.23 -8.16 9.41
C ARG A 194 11.73 -7.94 9.68
N PRO A 195 12.13 -7.59 10.90
CA PRO A 195 13.54 -7.56 11.23
C PRO A 195 14.13 -8.96 10.96
N ARG A 196 15.23 -9.01 10.21
CA ARG A 196 16.01 -10.23 10.06
C ARG A 196 16.51 -10.59 11.47
N VAL A 197 16.05 -11.70 12.01
CA VAL A 197 16.65 -12.27 13.21
C VAL A 197 18.06 -12.66 12.78
N ALA A 198 19.07 -12.04 13.41
CA ALA A 198 20.45 -12.47 13.25
C ALA A 198 20.49 -13.94 13.71
N GLN A 199 20.86 -14.83 12.81
CA GLN A 199 21.25 -16.19 13.17
C GLN A 199 22.65 -16.09 13.73
N GLU A 200 22.77 -16.42 15.03
CA GLU A 200 24.04 -16.74 15.67
C GLU A 200 24.65 -18.02 15.08
#